data_9b66f9b25aea2018ced08fd0c257b46e
#
_entry.id   9b66f9b25aea2018ced08fd0c257b46e
#
_cell.length_a   1.000
_cell.length_b   1.000
_cell.length_c   1.000
_cell.angle_alpha   90.00
_cell.angle_beta   90.00
_cell.angle_gamma   90.00
#
_symmetry.space_group_name_H-M   'P 1'
#
loop_
_entity.id
_entity.type
_entity.pdbx_description
1 polymer ?
#
loop_
_entity_poly.entity_id
_entity_poly.type
_entity_poly.pdbx_seq_one_letter_code
_entity_poly.pdbx_strand_id
1 'polypeptide(L)'
;FIFVAPETDSKTSRAVIETPVLILNVIGVKNYEEGVAAAVQMADSGVKAIELCAGFGNEGIAMVSKAVKGKACVGAVRFDHHPGFDFKSGDELFQ
;
A
#
# COMPACT_ATOMS: atom_id res chain seq x y z
N PHE A 1 -0.89 6.12 -3.14
CA PHE A 1 0.25 5.49 -2.45
C PHE A 1 -0.20 4.91 -1.12
N ILE A 2 0.12 3.64 -0.87
CA ILE A 2 -0.23 2.98 0.39
C ILE A 2 1.06 2.56 1.09
N PHE A 3 1.23 2.95 2.36
CA PHE A 3 2.35 2.49 3.17
C PHE A 3 1.84 1.67 4.35
N VAL A 4 2.64 0.70 4.77
CA VAL A 4 2.32 -0.14 5.92
C VAL A 4 3.33 0.13 7.05
N ALA A 5 2.81 0.38 8.24
CA ALA A 5 3.61 0.60 9.44
C ALA A 5 2.81 0.22 10.68
N PRO A 6 3.49 -0.21 11.77
CA PRO A 6 2.80 -0.50 13.02
C PRO A 6 2.04 0.71 13.54
N GLU A 7 0.98 0.47 14.27
CA GLU A 7 0.18 1.50 14.96
C GLU A 7 -0.41 2.58 14.03
N THR A 8 -0.52 2.27 12.75
CA THR A 8 -1.12 3.17 11.76
C THR A 8 -2.63 2.95 11.71
N ASP A 9 -3.36 4.02 11.50
CA ASP A 9 -4.82 3.98 11.37
C ASP A 9 -5.21 4.48 9.97
N SER A 10 -5.77 3.61 9.16
CA SER A 10 -6.14 3.94 7.78
C SER A 10 -7.20 5.05 7.67
N LYS A 11 -7.90 5.36 8.74
CA LYS A 11 -8.90 6.43 8.76
C LYS A 11 -8.28 7.80 8.99
N THR A 12 -7.19 7.86 9.75
CA THR A 12 -6.54 9.12 10.15
C THR A 12 -5.15 9.30 9.53
N SER A 13 -4.46 8.23 9.19
CA SER A 13 -3.13 8.29 8.57
C SER A 13 -3.27 8.49 7.05
N ARG A 14 -3.82 9.63 6.66
CA ARG A 14 -4.14 9.95 5.27
C ARG A 14 -3.70 11.35 4.91
N ALA A 15 -3.35 11.52 3.64
CA ALA A 15 -3.08 12.84 3.06
C ALA A 15 -3.48 12.82 1.58
N VAL A 16 -3.83 13.99 1.06
CA VAL A 16 -4.11 14.18 -0.37
C VAL A 16 -3.25 15.34 -0.85
N ILE A 17 -2.52 15.10 -1.93
CA ILE A 17 -1.74 16.15 -2.59
C ILE A 17 -2.35 16.35 -3.97
N GLU A 18 -2.77 17.57 -4.26
CA GLU A 18 -3.34 17.93 -5.55
C GLU A 18 -2.36 18.74 -6.36
N THR A 19 -2.20 18.37 -7.63
CA THR A 19 -1.44 19.12 -8.61
C THR A 19 -2.32 19.37 -9.84
N PRO A 20 -1.91 20.24 -10.77
CA PRO A 20 -2.70 20.43 -12.00
C PRO A 20 -2.87 19.17 -12.84
N VAL A 21 -2.02 18.15 -12.66
CA VAL A 21 -2.03 16.96 -13.52
C VAL A 21 -2.38 15.67 -12.82
N LEU A 22 -2.35 15.64 -11.48
CA LEU A 22 -2.73 14.45 -10.73
C LEU A 22 -3.18 14.75 -9.30
N ILE A 23 -3.86 13.80 -8.72
CA ILE A 23 -4.19 13.77 -7.30
C ILE A 23 -3.47 12.56 -6.71
N LEU A 24 -2.63 12.78 -5.70
CA LEU A 24 -1.94 11.73 -4.97
C LEU A 24 -2.64 11.51 -3.63
N ASN A 25 -3.27 10.35 -3.46
CA ASN A 25 -3.81 9.92 -2.17
C ASN A 25 -2.75 9.10 -1.44
N VAL A 26 -2.44 9.46 -0.21
CA VAL A 26 -1.50 8.71 0.65
C VAL A 26 -2.29 8.11 1.80
N ILE A 27 -2.17 6.80 1.99
CA ILE A 27 -2.90 6.08 3.03
C ILE A 27 -1.93 5.19 3.80
N GLY A 28 -1.91 5.33 5.12
CA GLY A 28 -1.15 4.44 6.00
C GLY A 28 -2.04 3.34 6.54
N VAL A 29 -1.54 2.09 6.52
CA VAL A 29 -2.25 0.92 7.02
C VAL A 29 -1.35 0.14 7.99
N LYS A 30 -1.95 -0.64 8.88
CA LYS A 30 -1.19 -1.35 9.92
C LYS A 30 -0.78 -2.77 9.52
N ASN A 31 -1.42 -3.35 8.51
CA ASN A 31 -1.14 -4.71 8.03
C ASN A 31 -1.62 -4.88 6.59
N TYR A 32 -1.37 -6.05 6.02
CA TYR A 32 -1.73 -6.33 4.63
C TYR A 32 -3.24 -6.39 4.41
N GLU A 33 -4.00 -6.94 5.36
CA GLU A 33 -5.45 -7.00 5.26
C GLU A 33 -6.04 -5.60 5.10
N GLU A 34 -5.59 -4.67 5.91
CA GLU A 34 -6.02 -3.28 5.84
C GLU A 34 -5.55 -2.60 4.55
N GLY A 35 -4.34 -2.96 4.10
CA GLY A 35 -3.80 -2.49 2.83
C GLY A 35 -4.64 -2.93 1.63
N VAL A 36 -5.06 -4.19 1.63
CA VAL A 36 -5.95 -4.73 0.59
C VAL A 36 -7.29 -3.98 0.60
N ALA A 37 -7.88 -3.78 1.77
CA ALA A 37 -9.14 -3.06 1.88
C ALA A 37 -9.03 -1.61 1.36
N ALA A 38 -7.95 -0.92 1.71
CA ALA A 38 -7.69 0.43 1.22
C ALA A 38 -7.51 0.46 -0.30
N ALA A 39 -6.78 -0.48 -0.87
CA ALA A 39 -6.57 -0.58 -2.30
C ALA A 39 -7.88 -0.82 -3.06
N VAL A 40 -8.72 -1.73 -2.57
CA VAL A 40 -10.03 -2.01 -3.18
C VAL A 40 -10.91 -0.76 -3.14
N GLN A 41 -10.96 -0.07 -2.01
CA GLN A 41 -11.73 1.16 -1.87
C GLN A 41 -11.26 2.22 -2.87
N MET A 42 -9.96 2.42 -3.00
CA MET A 42 -9.39 3.38 -3.93
C MET A 42 -9.68 3.01 -5.39
N ALA A 43 -9.50 1.73 -5.74
CA ALA A 43 -9.80 1.25 -7.10
C ALA A 43 -11.29 1.44 -7.43
N ASP A 44 -12.17 1.14 -6.50
CA ASP A 44 -13.62 1.33 -6.68
C ASP A 44 -13.98 2.81 -6.83
N SER A 45 -13.22 3.72 -6.24
CA SER A 45 -13.43 5.16 -6.38
C SER A 45 -12.82 5.75 -7.66
N GLY A 46 -12.17 4.94 -8.48
CA GLY A 46 -11.64 5.35 -9.77
C GLY A 46 -10.11 5.51 -9.84
N VAL A 47 -9.39 5.21 -8.78
CA VAL A 47 -7.91 5.22 -8.80
C VAL A 47 -7.42 4.12 -9.72
N LYS A 48 -6.50 4.46 -10.64
CA LYS A 48 -5.99 3.53 -11.65
C LYS A 48 -4.56 3.06 -11.40
N ALA A 49 -3.79 3.80 -10.62
CA ALA A 49 -2.41 3.45 -10.30
C ALA A 49 -2.24 3.45 -8.80
N ILE A 50 -1.78 2.34 -8.26
CA ILE A 50 -1.52 2.18 -6.82
C ILE A 50 -0.04 1.84 -6.64
N GLU A 51 0.64 2.61 -5.82
CA GLU A 51 2.03 2.37 -5.47
C GLU A 51 2.11 1.93 -4.00
N LEU A 52 2.86 0.87 -3.74
CA LEU A 52 3.05 0.33 -2.40
C LEU A 52 4.45 0.65 -1.89
N CYS A 53 4.57 0.94 -0.62
CA CYS A 53 5.86 1.20 -0.01
C CYS A 53 6.67 -0.10 0.17
N ALA A 54 7.94 0.06 0.54
CA ALA A 54 8.87 -1.05 0.79
C ALA A 54 8.46 -1.98 1.95
N GLY A 55 7.46 -1.57 2.74
CA GLY A 55 6.90 -2.43 3.79
C GLY A 55 6.06 -3.59 3.27
N PHE A 56 5.61 -3.50 2.01
CA PHE A 56 4.94 -4.62 1.35
C PHE A 56 6.01 -5.54 0.74
N GLY A 57 6.18 -6.72 1.31
CA GLY A 57 7.04 -7.75 0.73
C GLY A 57 6.36 -8.38 -0.49
N ASN A 58 7.00 -9.40 -1.06
CA ASN A 58 6.50 -10.05 -2.28
C ASN A 58 5.06 -10.58 -2.13
N GLU A 59 4.74 -11.16 -0.99
CA GLU A 59 3.40 -11.67 -0.72
C GLU A 59 2.39 -10.55 -0.57
N GLY A 60 2.75 -9.47 0.12
CA GLY A 60 1.88 -8.31 0.27
C GLY A 60 1.57 -7.65 -1.06
N ILE A 61 2.57 -7.50 -1.93
CA ILE A 61 2.37 -6.98 -3.28
C ILE A 61 1.40 -7.86 -4.06
N ALA A 62 1.58 -9.18 -3.99
CA ALA A 62 0.71 -10.13 -4.68
C ALA A 62 -0.73 -10.06 -4.17
N MET A 63 -0.93 -9.95 -2.86
CA MET A 63 -2.25 -9.82 -2.26
C MET A 63 -3.00 -8.60 -2.79
N VAL A 64 -2.35 -7.44 -2.78
CA VAL A 64 -2.96 -6.20 -3.28
C VAL A 64 -3.23 -6.29 -4.78
N SER A 65 -2.26 -6.77 -5.53
CA SER A 65 -2.36 -6.90 -6.99
C SER A 65 -3.55 -7.78 -7.40
N LYS A 66 -3.74 -8.90 -6.73
CA LYS A 66 -4.88 -9.79 -6.97
C LYS A 66 -6.21 -9.12 -6.64
N ALA A 67 -6.26 -8.40 -5.52
CA ALA A 67 -7.50 -7.81 -5.04
C ALA A 67 -8.05 -6.72 -5.97
N VAL A 68 -7.17 -6.01 -6.68
CA VAL A 68 -7.58 -4.92 -7.59
C VAL A 68 -7.42 -5.29 -9.07
N LYS A 69 -7.21 -6.56 -9.37
CA LYS A 69 -7.03 -7.05 -10.74
C LYS A 69 -8.19 -6.63 -11.63
N GLY A 70 -7.88 -6.06 -12.78
CA GLY A 70 -8.88 -5.56 -13.72
C GLY A 70 -9.40 -4.16 -13.41
N LYS A 71 -9.05 -3.58 -12.26
CA LYS A 71 -9.50 -2.23 -11.86
C LYS A 71 -8.36 -1.23 -11.78
N ALA A 72 -7.22 -1.62 -11.24
CA ALA A 72 -6.06 -0.76 -11.07
C ALA A 72 -4.76 -1.52 -11.31
N CYS A 73 -3.72 -0.79 -11.69
CA CYS A 73 -2.36 -1.33 -11.80
C CYS A 73 -1.62 -1.09 -10.49
N VAL A 74 -0.78 -2.04 -10.10
CA VAL A 74 -0.03 -1.97 -8.84
C VAL A 74 1.47 -1.96 -9.14
N GLY A 75 2.16 -0.98 -8.59
CA GLY A 75 3.60 -0.90 -8.56
C GLY A 75 4.08 -0.90 -7.12
N ALA A 76 5.35 -1.15 -6.90
CA ALA A 76 5.88 -1.20 -5.55
C ALA A 76 7.36 -0.85 -5.50
N VAL A 77 7.78 -0.24 -4.40
CA VAL A 77 9.19 -0.19 -4.01
C VAL A 77 9.48 -1.52 -3.31
N ARG A 78 10.46 -2.25 -3.81
CA ARG A 78 10.76 -3.58 -3.29
C ARG A 78 12.08 -3.59 -2.51
N PHE A 79 12.00 -4.07 -1.29
CA PHE A 79 13.17 -4.41 -0.47
C PHE A 79 13.11 -5.89 -0.11
N ASP A 80 14.23 -6.60 -0.23
CA ASP A 80 14.31 -7.97 0.28
C ASP A 80 14.27 -7.97 1.80
N HIS A 81 15.12 -7.12 2.39
CA HIS A 81 15.21 -6.91 3.82
C HIS A 81 15.30 -5.42 4.07
N HIS A 82 14.45 -4.91 4.92
CA HIS A 82 14.37 -3.47 5.17
C HIS A 82 15.14 -3.10 6.46
N PRO A 83 16.05 -2.13 6.42
CA PRO A 83 16.80 -1.75 7.64
C PRO A 83 15.89 -1.23 8.77
N GLY A 84 14.76 -0.62 8.46
CA GLY A 84 13.78 -0.18 9.47
C GLY A 84 13.00 -1.33 10.11
N PHE A 85 13.14 -2.56 9.61
CA PHE A 85 12.48 -3.76 10.13
C PHE A 85 13.49 -4.78 10.66
N ASP A 86 14.62 -4.32 11.17
CA ASP A 86 15.71 -5.17 11.61
C ASP A 86 16.16 -6.15 10.51
N PHE A 87 16.23 -5.66 9.27
CA PHE A 87 16.61 -6.43 8.09
C PHE A 87 15.69 -7.62 7.82
N LYS A 88 14.40 -7.48 8.15
CA LYS A 88 13.37 -8.46 7.82
C LYS A 88 12.54 -8.00 6.63
N SER A 89 11.84 -8.94 6.02
CA SER A 89 10.84 -8.65 5.00
C SER A 89 9.54 -8.16 5.65
N GLY A 90 8.81 -7.31 4.96
CA GLY A 90 7.45 -6.95 5.38
C GLY A 90 6.51 -8.16 5.48
N ASP A 91 6.76 -9.21 4.70
CA ASP A 91 5.96 -10.46 4.76
C ASP A 91 6.08 -11.15 6.12
N GLU A 92 7.20 -10.98 6.82
CA GLU A 92 7.38 -11.53 8.16
C GLU A 92 6.65 -10.75 9.25
N LEU A 93 6.36 -9.46 9.00
CA LEU A 93 5.87 -8.54 10.02
C LEU A 93 4.40 -8.15 9.86
N PHE A 94 3.91 -8.06 8.64
CA PHE A 94 2.62 -7.42 8.35
C PHE A 94 1.58 -8.33 7.69
N GLN A 95 1.96 -9.54 7.42
CA GLN A 95 1.07 -10.51 6.80
C GLN A 95 0.00 -11.05 7.75
#